data_dcaaf2efbc6bb45fb15bd1d30f887add
#
_entry.id   dcaaf2efbc6bb45fb15bd1d30f887add
#
_cell.length_a   1.000
_cell.length_b   1.000
_cell.length_c   1.000
_cell.angle_alpha   90.00
_cell.angle_beta   90.00
_cell.angle_gamma   90.00
#
_symmetry.space_group_name_H-M   'P 1'
#
loop_
_entity.id
_entity.type
_entity.pdbx_description
1 polymer ?
#
loop_
_entity_poly.entity_id
_entity_poly.type
_entity_poly.pdbx_seq_one_letter_code
_entity_poly.pdbx_strand_id
1 'polypeptide(L)'
;MVFLAAPYLAAGWLGADRPVDEKPKATGVDRLSRSVGNGVALLARVRKVLLPVAALVTAGAVYLAFQLPLESDVKVFFSPETDFVTSLDKLDRHIGSIGGEPAEVYVEGDLTNPKSIAAIRWFADEVRGLDTELLARDEEGLVRVDTGAARLVGEVLDSQAARAAVGAATGVSLSDDDNDRTPDSREQLAAVYAFTREAGVPFDESRLAWTPDRVRRVLWESGDQSVQSTKLTIQLLGSRAQENILQVRTELSPLVDQLESDLRESYPGASAVLSGAPVARQATLDAVARALQISLPIAVALCMIVAAVFTRSIRFAFVGIIPILLVVAWLYGFMYVFGYGINLVTATIGAISIGIGIDFAIHFTMRYREELLRHGVRIEAIRAAGGGTGVALIASALSSVIGFAILAFAPMPMFASYGLLTAVMIVMAAASSLMVLPSLLMVVTHDREPTSTVPQEPAAAG
;
A
#
# COMPACT_ATOMS: atom_id res chain seq x y z
N MET A 1 -10.42 -27.68 12.31
CA MET A 1 -10.15 -29.03 12.83
C MET A 1 -9.68 -29.06 14.30
N VAL A 2 -8.88 -28.15 14.76
CA VAL A 2 -8.40 -28.12 16.17
C VAL A 2 -9.53 -27.94 17.19
N PHE A 3 -10.54 -27.13 16.89
CA PHE A 3 -11.70 -26.89 17.80
C PHE A 3 -12.68 -28.05 17.94
N LEU A 4 -12.70 -28.99 16.99
CA LEU A 4 -13.53 -30.20 17.08
C LEU A 4 -12.84 -31.33 17.86
N ALA A 5 -11.52 -31.34 17.91
CA ALA A 5 -10.75 -32.35 18.61
C ALA A 5 -10.45 -32.01 20.09
N ALA A 6 -10.43 -30.72 20.45
CA ALA A 6 -10.10 -30.24 21.79
C ALA A 6 -11.01 -30.83 22.91
N PRO A 7 -12.35 -30.91 22.77
CA PRO A 7 -13.19 -31.50 23.82
C PRO A 7 -12.97 -33.01 23.96
N TYR A 8 -12.64 -33.72 22.88
CA TYR A 8 -12.34 -35.15 22.95
C TYR A 8 -10.97 -35.45 23.56
N LEU A 9 -9.97 -34.61 23.31
CA LEU A 9 -8.65 -34.72 23.93
C LEU A 9 -8.70 -34.35 25.42
N ALA A 10 -9.49 -33.33 25.78
CA ALA A 10 -9.67 -32.91 27.17
C ALA A 10 -10.46 -33.98 28.00
N ALA A 11 -11.44 -34.62 27.40
CA ALA A 11 -12.18 -35.70 28.05
C ALA A 11 -11.32 -36.95 28.34
N GLY A 12 -10.37 -37.25 27.42
CA GLY A 12 -9.44 -38.36 27.63
C GLY A 12 -8.35 -38.08 28.69
N TRP A 13 -8.02 -36.80 28.92
CA TRP A 13 -6.98 -36.40 29.88
C TRP A 13 -7.48 -36.11 31.28
N LEU A 14 -8.77 -35.80 31.44
CA LEU A 14 -9.41 -35.41 32.73
C LEU A 14 -10.14 -36.51 33.43
N GLY A 15 -9.97 -37.78 33.04
CA GLY A 15 -10.52 -38.95 33.73
C GLY A 15 -12.04 -38.87 33.92
N ALA A 16 -12.79 -39.59 33.09
CA ALA A 16 -14.23 -39.55 32.99
C ALA A 16 -15.00 -40.22 34.17
N ASP A 17 -14.42 -40.30 35.36
CA ASP A 17 -15.07 -40.91 36.53
C ASP A 17 -15.19 -39.92 37.69
N ARG A 18 -16.01 -38.88 37.53
CA ARG A 18 -16.55 -38.12 38.66
C ARG A 18 -18.08 -38.25 38.68
N PRO A 19 -18.68 -38.67 39.80
CA PRO A 19 -20.13 -38.71 39.93
C PRO A 19 -20.73 -37.30 39.77
N VAL A 20 -21.81 -37.23 38.99
CA VAL A 20 -22.54 -36.00 38.58
C VAL A 20 -23.43 -35.45 39.70
N ASP A 21 -23.09 -35.55 40.96
CA ASP A 21 -24.00 -35.21 42.06
C ASP A 21 -23.56 -34.05 42.98
N GLU A 22 -22.62 -33.23 42.56
CA GLU A 22 -22.41 -31.92 43.22
C GLU A 22 -22.85 -30.79 42.32
N LYS A 23 -23.83 -29.97 42.77
CA LYS A 23 -24.12 -28.67 42.13
C LYS A 23 -22.81 -27.92 41.96
N PRO A 24 -22.40 -27.59 40.73
CA PRO A 24 -21.11 -26.99 40.52
C PRO A 24 -21.04 -25.66 41.28
N LYS A 25 -20.10 -25.55 42.24
CA LYS A 25 -19.76 -24.27 42.84
C LYS A 25 -19.42 -23.31 41.68
N ALA A 26 -20.11 -22.14 41.63
CA ALA A 26 -19.95 -21.14 40.59
C ALA A 26 -18.45 -20.87 40.42
N THR A 27 -17.89 -21.38 39.33
CA THR A 27 -16.47 -21.20 38.96
C THR A 27 -16.22 -19.74 38.63
N GLY A 28 -14.97 -19.28 38.66
CA GLY A 28 -14.61 -17.93 38.27
C GLY A 28 -15.12 -17.58 36.85
N VAL A 29 -15.22 -18.59 36.00
CA VAL A 29 -15.78 -18.48 34.62
C VAL A 29 -17.26 -18.13 34.64
N ASP A 30 -18.06 -18.70 35.57
CA ASP A 30 -19.49 -18.38 35.66
C ASP A 30 -19.75 -16.94 36.16
N ARG A 31 -18.85 -16.41 36.99
CA ARG A 31 -18.91 -15.00 37.41
C ARG A 31 -18.56 -14.07 36.26
N LEU A 32 -17.50 -14.39 35.50
CA LEU A 32 -17.09 -13.63 34.33
C LEU A 32 -18.19 -13.64 33.27
N SER A 33 -18.78 -14.81 32.97
CA SER A 33 -19.87 -14.98 32.03
C SER A 33 -21.08 -14.10 32.38
N ARG A 34 -21.49 -14.13 33.66
CA ARG A 34 -22.60 -13.27 34.13
C ARG A 34 -22.25 -11.79 34.06
N SER A 35 -21.03 -11.41 34.39
CA SER A 35 -20.57 -10.02 34.34
C SER A 35 -20.56 -9.48 32.90
N VAL A 36 -19.98 -10.23 31.97
CA VAL A 36 -19.95 -9.87 30.53
C VAL A 36 -21.37 -9.81 29.97
N GLY A 37 -22.22 -10.84 30.23
CA GLY A 37 -23.58 -10.86 29.75
C GLY A 37 -24.42 -9.67 30.25
N ASN A 38 -24.28 -9.31 31.54
CA ASN A 38 -24.95 -8.14 32.10
C ASN A 38 -24.41 -6.82 31.52
N GLY A 39 -23.11 -6.70 31.31
CA GLY A 39 -22.48 -5.52 30.69
C GLY A 39 -22.99 -5.31 29.28
N VAL A 40 -22.98 -6.34 28.44
CA VAL A 40 -23.49 -6.30 27.07
C VAL A 40 -24.99 -5.95 27.03
N ALA A 41 -25.79 -6.54 27.93
CA ALA A 41 -27.22 -6.24 28.05
C ALA A 41 -27.48 -4.79 28.52
N LEU A 42 -26.62 -4.25 29.41
CA LEU A 42 -26.70 -2.85 29.84
C LEU A 42 -26.44 -1.90 28.67
N LEU A 43 -25.36 -2.15 27.92
CA LEU A 43 -25.02 -1.35 26.74
C LEU A 43 -26.13 -1.39 25.69
N ALA A 44 -26.72 -2.55 25.45
CA ALA A 44 -27.86 -2.69 24.54
C ALA A 44 -29.13 -1.94 25.00
N ARG A 45 -29.34 -1.76 26.30
CA ARG A 45 -30.43 -0.92 26.83
C ARG A 45 -30.26 0.56 26.53
N VAL A 46 -29.01 1.07 26.59
CA VAL A 46 -28.69 2.49 26.32
C VAL A 46 -28.47 2.76 24.84
N ARG A 47 -28.94 1.89 23.93
CA ARG A 47 -28.76 1.99 22.47
C ARG A 47 -29.11 3.36 21.89
N LYS A 48 -30.12 4.07 22.48
CA LYS A 48 -30.53 5.41 22.01
C LYS A 48 -29.44 6.47 22.14
N VAL A 49 -28.47 6.26 23.04
CA VAL A 49 -27.30 7.14 23.23
C VAL A 49 -26.07 6.52 22.54
N LEU A 50 -25.87 5.21 22.70
CA LEU A 50 -24.70 4.50 22.19
C LEU A 50 -24.59 4.58 20.65
N LEU A 51 -25.67 4.35 19.92
CA LEU A 51 -25.66 4.34 18.46
C LEU A 51 -25.37 5.75 17.87
N PRO A 52 -26.01 6.86 18.33
CA PRO A 52 -25.62 8.19 17.87
C PRO A 52 -24.18 8.57 18.21
N VAL A 53 -23.69 8.21 19.40
CA VAL A 53 -22.29 8.44 19.78
C VAL A 53 -21.34 7.65 18.86
N ALA A 54 -21.61 6.38 18.61
CA ALA A 54 -20.82 5.58 17.69
C ALA A 54 -20.85 6.18 16.28
N ALA A 55 -21.99 6.66 15.81
CA ALA A 55 -22.12 7.32 14.50
C ALA A 55 -21.30 8.63 14.44
N LEU A 56 -21.34 9.45 15.51
CA LEU A 56 -20.56 10.69 15.59
C LEU A 56 -19.05 10.43 15.59
N VAL A 57 -18.60 9.47 16.41
CA VAL A 57 -17.19 9.04 16.43
C VAL A 57 -16.76 8.53 15.06
N THR A 58 -17.62 7.77 14.39
CA THR A 58 -17.33 7.26 13.05
C THR A 58 -17.23 8.39 12.02
N ALA A 59 -18.14 9.36 12.06
CA ALA A 59 -18.08 10.52 11.17
C ALA A 59 -16.77 11.31 11.34
N GLY A 60 -16.36 11.53 12.59
CA GLY A 60 -15.06 12.13 12.91
C GLY A 60 -13.88 11.28 12.42
N ALA A 61 -13.92 9.98 12.66
CA ALA A 61 -12.87 9.06 12.20
C ALA A 61 -12.75 8.99 10.68
N VAL A 62 -13.88 8.99 9.96
CA VAL A 62 -13.90 9.05 8.48
C VAL A 62 -13.30 10.36 7.99
N TYR A 63 -13.65 11.51 8.61
CA TYR A 63 -13.06 12.79 8.27
C TYR A 63 -11.53 12.80 8.42
N LEU A 64 -11.03 12.23 9.52
CA LEU A 64 -9.59 12.10 9.77
C LEU A 64 -8.92 11.09 8.80
N ALA A 65 -9.63 10.03 8.43
CA ALA A 65 -9.14 9.03 7.49
C ALA A 65 -8.83 9.61 6.10
N PHE A 66 -9.61 10.60 5.64
CA PHE A 66 -9.32 11.30 4.39
C PHE A 66 -8.10 12.22 4.44
N GLN A 67 -7.59 12.52 5.63
CA GLN A 67 -6.38 13.33 5.82
C GLN A 67 -5.13 12.48 6.07
N LEU A 68 -5.24 11.15 6.02
CA LEU A 68 -4.12 10.25 6.26
C LEU A 68 -3.04 10.44 5.19
N PRO A 69 -1.78 10.74 5.59
CA PRO A 69 -0.69 10.85 4.64
C PRO A 69 -0.32 9.48 4.08
N LEU A 70 0.01 9.46 2.80
CA LEU A 70 0.65 8.31 2.17
C LEU A 70 2.15 8.36 2.49
N GLU A 71 2.66 7.30 3.08
CA GLU A 71 4.03 7.25 3.59
C GLU A 71 4.89 6.38 2.66
N SER A 72 5.81 7.03 1.96
CA SER A 72 6.71 6.41 0.98
C SER A 72 8.18 6.45 1.38
N ASP A 73 8.52 7.02 2.54
CA ASP A 73 9.91 7.15 2.95
C ASP A 73 10.51 5.79 3.28
N VAL A 74 11.63 5.49 2.65
CA VAL A 74 12.41 4.26 2.91
C VAL A 74 12.85 4.15 4.36
N LYS A 75 12.99 5.28 5.08
CA LYS A 75 13.34 5.32 6.51
C LYS A 75 12.33 4.57 7.40
N VAL A 76 11.05 4.51 7.00
CA VAL A 76 10.01 3.80 7.74
C VAL A 76 10.28 2.30 7.86
N PHE A 77 11.05 1.74 6.92
CA PHE A 77 11.41 0.32 6.91
C PHE A 77 12.53 -0.03 7.89
N PHE A 78 13.31 0.96 8.34
CA PHE A 78 14.51 0.73 9.16
C PHE A 78 14.43 1.47 10.49
N SER A 79 15.08 0.92 11.52
CA SER A 79 15.19 1.64 12.80
C SER A 79 15.96 2.94 12.63
N PRO A 80 15.52 4.06 13.24
CA PRO A 80 16.21 5.36 13.17
C PRO A 80 17.67 5.33 13.58
N GLU A 81 18.06 4.38 14.44
CA GLU A 81 19.41 4.23 14.96
C GLU A 81 20.36 3.43 14.04
N THR A 82 19.85 2.88 12.92
CA THR A 82 20.68 2.10 12.00
C THR A 82 21.68 3.02 11.27
N ASP A 83 22.87 2.48 10.99
CA ASP A 83 23.89 3.18 10.18
C ASP A 83 23.34 3.61 8.82
N PHE A 84 22.41 2.85 8.27
CA PHE A 84 21.72 3.19 7.01
C PHE A 84 20.93 4.49 7.14
N VAL A 85 20.05 4.61 8.14
CA VAL A 85 19.20 5.80 8.35
C VAL A 85 20.05 7.00 8.71
N THR A 86 21.03 6.83 9.62
CA THR A 86 21.94 7.90 10.02
C THR A 86 22.82 8.38 8.88
N SER A 87 23.27 7.48 7.99
CA SER A 87 24.03 7.82 6.79
C SER A 87 23.15 8.55 5.77
N LEU A 88 21.89 8.10 5.62
CA LEU A 88 20.93 8.75 4.76
C LEU A 88 20.58 10.17 5.25
N ASP A 89 20.46 10.37 6.59
CA ASP A 89 20.26 11.69 7.19
C ASP A 89 21.46 12.62 7.01
N LYS A 90 22.68 12.07 7.06
CA LYS A 90 23.89 12.84 6.73
C LYS A 90 23.92 13.24 5.27
N LEU A 91 23.57 12.31 4.37
CA LEU A 91 23.47 12.56 2.93
C LEU A 91 22.48 13.69 2.66
N ASP A 92 21.30 13.63 3.26
CA ASP A 92 20.26 14.66 3.12
C ASP A 92 20.73 16.04 3.58
N ARG A 93 21.42 16.10 4.72
CA ARG A 93 21.90 17.36 5.28
C ARG A 93 23.04 17.99 4.47
N HIS A 94 23.89 17.16 3.87
CA HIS A 94 25.13 17.66 3.23
C HIS A 94 25.06 17.65 1.71
N ILE A 95 24.24 16.82 1.09
CA ILE A 95 24.19 16.63 -0.36
C ILE A 95 22.76 16.83 -0.92
N GLY A 96 21.75 16.68 -0.10
CA GLY A 96 20.34 16.66 -0.53
C GLY A 96 19.86 17.91 -1.29
N SER A 97 20.49 19.07 -1.08
CA SER A 97 20.19 20.29 -1.82
C SER A 97 20.99 20.41 -3.15
N ILE A 98 22.03 19.61 -3.33
CA ILE A 98 22.93 19.68 -4.47
C ILE A 98 22.77 18.47 -5.41
N GLY A 99 22.44 17.30 -4.87
CA GLY A 99 22.43 16.02 -5.61
C GLY A 99 21.08 15.58 -6.14
N GLY A 100 20.00 15.75 -5.38
CA GLY A 100 18.68 15.26 -5.71
C GLY A 100 18.58 13.73 -5.88
N GLU A 101 17.37 13.22 -6.13
CA GLU A 101 17.18 11.85 -6.62
C GLU A 101 16.95 11.87 -8.14
N PRO A 102 17.51 10.90 -8.91
CA PRO A 102 17.33 10.88 -10.34
C PRO A 102 15.89 10.50 -10.71
N ALA A 103 15.22 11.38 -11.46
CA ALA A 103 14.14 11.01 -12.36
C ALA A 103 14.74 10.71 -13.73
N GLU A 104 14.32 9.65 -14.34
CA GLU A 104 14.86 9.16 -15.60
C GLU A 104 13.76 9.13 -16.66
N VAL A 105 14.06 9.63 -17.86
CA VAL A 105 13.21 9.42 -19.03
C VAL A 105 13.89 8.37 -19.90
N TYR A 106 13.27 7.21 -19.99
CA TYR A 106 13.71 6.14 -20.87
C TYR A 106 13.15 6.39 -22.27
N VAL A 107 14.04 6.45 -23.23
CA VAL A 107 13.73 6.65 -24.65
C VAL A 107 14.15 5.41 -25.42
N GLU A 108 13.22 4.88 -26.19
CA GLU A 108 13.44 3.72 -27.06
C GLU A 108 12.95 4.07 -28.47
N GLY A 109 13.76 3.78 -29.49
CA GLY A 109 13.44 4.08 -30.88
C GLY A 109 14.64 3.98 -31.80
N ASP A 110 14.52 4.53 -33.00
CA ASP A 110 15.62 4.65 -33.96
C ASP A 110 16.44 5.92 -33.64
N LEU A 111 17.43 5.76 -32.76
CA LEU A 111 18.35 6.85 -32.40
C LEU A 111 19.45 7.10 -33.42
N THR A 112 19.52 6.32 -34.52
CA THR A 112 20.37 6.63 -35.67
C THR A 112 19.76 7.69 -36.58
N ASN A 113 18.48 8.01 -36.39
CA ASN A 113 17.83 9.10 -37.10
C ASN A 113 18.20 10.44 -36.44
N PRO A 114 18.80 11.42 -37.19
CA PRO A 114 19.11 12.77 -36.67
C PRO A 114 17.91 13.44 -35.99
N LYS A 115 16.72 13.28 -36.52
CA LYS A 115 15.48 13.84 -35.92
C LYS A 115 15.22 13.34 -34.53
N SER A 116 15.55 12.07 -34.22
CA SER A 116 15.37 11.52 -32.85
C SER A 116 16.32 12.18 -31.85
N ILE A 117 17.55 12.49 -32.26
CA ILE A 117 18.51 13.23 -31.42
C ILE A 117 18.08 14.68 -31.24
N ALA A 118 17.56 15.31 -32.30
CA ALA A 118 16.99 16.66 -32.22
C ALA A 118 15.81 16.75 -31.28
N ALA A 119 14.91 15.75 -31.30
CA ALA A 119 13.77 15.66 -30.35
C ALA A 119 14.24 15.53 -28.89
N ILE A 120 15.29 14.74 -28.62
CA ILE A 120 15.88 14.62 -27.27
C ILE A 120 16.47 15.96 -26.83
N ARG A 121 17.12 16.72 -27.75
CA ARG A 121 17.67 18.05 -27.43
C ARG A 121 16.57 19.05 -27.13
N TRP A 122 15.54 19.10 -27.98
CA TRP A 122 14.38 19.95 -27.75
C TRP A 122 13.77 19.68 -26.35
N PHE A 123 13.55 18.41 -26.00
CA PHE A 123 13.07 18.05 -24.67
C PHE A 123 13.98 18.58 -23.55
N ALA A 124 15.29 18.43 -23.71
CA ALA A 124 16.25 18.90 -22.72
C ALA A 124 16.23 20.43 -22.56
N ASP A 125 16.06 21.16 -23.66
CA ASP A 125 16.01 22.62 -23.66
C ASP A 125 14.71 23.13 -23.00
N GLU A 126 13.59 22.51 -23.29
CA GLU A 126 12.31 22.80 -22.59
C GLU A 126 12.42 22.54 -21.08
N VAL A 127 13.00 21.39 -20.68
CA VAL A 127 13.21 21.08 -19.26
C VAL A 127 14.17 22.07 -18.59
N ARG A 128 15.23 22.52 -19.27
CA ARG A 128 16.15 23.55 -18.76
C ARG A 128 15.48 24.88 -18.51
N GLY A 129 14.44 25.19 -19.29
CA GLY A 129 13.65 26.42 -19.18
C GLY A 129 12.59 26.39 -18.08
N LEU A 130 12.35 25.26 -17.41
CA LEU A 130 11.33 25.15 -16.36
C LEU A 130 11.70 26.01 -15.14
N ASP A 131 10.75 26.83 -14.71
CA ASP A 131 10.89 27.66 -13.51
C ASP A 131 10.34 26.92 -12.27
N THR A 132 11.11 25.95 -11.79
CA THR A 132 10.76 25.16 -10.60
C THR A 132 11.97 25.01 -9.68
N GLU A 133 11.74 25.11 -8.37
CA GLU A 133 12.76 24.89 -7.34
C GLU A 133 12.96 23.38 -7.04
N LEU A 134 12.15 22.52 -7.62
CA LEU A 134 12.16 21.08 -7.37
C LEU A 134 13.18 20.33 -8.25
N LEU A 135 13.83 21.00 -9.19
CA LEU A 135 14.85 20.44 -10.07
C LEU A 135 16.22 21.05 -9.78
N ALA A 136 17.24 20.19 -9.76
CA ALA A 136 18.61 20.64 -9.52
C ALA A 136 19.11 21.51 -10.67
N ARG A 137 19.74 22.63 -10.34
CA ARG A 137 20.29 23.59 -11.31
C ARG A 137 21.81 23.50 -11.37
N ASP A 138 22.33 23.89 -12.47
CA ASP A 138 23.80 24.07 -12.67
C ASP A 138 24.26 25.43 -12.15
N GLU A 139 25.55 25.74 -12.36
CA GLU A 139 26.16 27.01 -11.94
C GLU A 139 25.61 28.23 -12.69
N GLU A 140 25.01 28.02 -13.86
CA GLU A 140 24.38 29.04 -14.70
C GLU A 140 22.91 29.27 -14.33
N GLY A 141 22.35 28.46 -13.38
CA GLY A 141 20.96 28.53 -12.91
C GLY A 141 19.98 27.79 -13.78
N LEU A 142 20.42 27.04 -14.79
CA LEU A 142 19.59 26.20 -15.65
C LEU A 142 19.38 24.82 -15.02
N VAL A 143 18.22 24.19 -15.28
CA VAL A 143 17.95 22.81 -14.80
C VAL A 143 18.97 21.85 -15.41
N ARG A 144 19.61 21.06 -14.55
CA ARG A 144 20.60 20.07 -14.97
C ARG A 144 19.91 18.85 -15.60
N VAL A 145 20.14 18.65 -16.90
CA VAL A 145 19.65 17.49 -17.67
C VAL A 145 20.81 16.76 -18.30
N ASP A 146 20.96 15.46 -18.00
CA ASP A 146 21.86 14.57 -18.76
C ASP A 146 21.06 13.96 -19.91
N THR A 147 21.46 14.26 -21.12
CA THR A 147 20.75 13.90 -22.37
C THR A 147 21.19 12.56 -22.96
N GLY A 148 21.96 11.76 -22.22
CA GLY A 148 22.33 10.42 -22.63
C GLY A 148 23.01 10.33 -23.97
N ALA A 149 22.37 9.68 -24.95
CA ALA A 149 22.94 9.53 -26.31
C ALA A 149 23.18 10.85 -27.01
N ALA A 150 22.34 11.87 -26.86
CA ALA A 150 22.53 13.18 -27.47
C ALA A 150 23.77 13.90 -26.90
N ARG A 151 24.09 13.70 -25.62
CA ARG A 151 25.33 14.18 -25.01
C ARG A 151 26.55 13.45 -25.58
N LEU A 152 26.47 12.10 -25.69
CA LEU A 152 27.54 11.29 -26.29
C LEU A 152 27.90 11.79 -27.69
N VAL A 153 26.88 11.97 -28.53
CA VAL A 153 27.02 12.46 -29.89
C VAL A 153 27.65 13.85 -29.93
N GLY A 154 27.18 14.79 -29.11
CA GLY A 154 27.71 16.14 -29.02
C GLY A 154 29.17 16.14 -28.58
N GLU A 155 29.57 15.36 -27.59
CA GLU A 155 31.00 15.28 -27.14
C GLU A 155 31.91 14.68 -28.21
N VAL A 156 31.41 13.77 -29.08
CA VAL A 156 32.19 13.28 -30.24
C VAL A 156 32.36 14.38 -31.27
N LEU A 157 31.32 15.16 -31.58
CA LEU A 157 31.40 16.26 -32.55
C LEU A 157 32.28 17.43 -32.07
N ASP A 158 32.25 17.73 -30.78
CA ASP A 158 33.07 18.80 -30.18
C ASP A 158 34.57 18.43 -30.15
N SER A 159 34.92 17.13 -30.13
CA SER A 159 36.30 16.65 -30.07
C SER A 159 36.86 16.34 -31.46
N GLN A 160 37.89 17.12 -31.90
CA GLN A 160 38.58 16.83 -33.14
C GLN A 160 39.24 15.44 -33.13
N ALA A 161 39.79 15.02 -31.99
CA ALA A 161 40.39 13.70 -31.83
C ALA A 161 39.34 12.57 -31.98
N ALA A 162 38.14 12.74 -31.40
CA ALA A 162 37.07 11.77 -31.52
C ALA A 162 36.54 11.69 -32.95
N ARG A 163 36.31 12.84 -33.61
CA ARG A 163 35.90 12.85 -35.04
C ARG A 163 36.90 12.14 -35.94
N ALA A 164 38.18 12.44 -35.76
CA ALA A 164 39.25 11.80 -36.53
C ALA A 164 39.31 10.28 -36.27
N ALA A 165 39.15 9.85 -35.02
CA ALA A 165 39.15 8.44 -34.65
C ALA A 165 37.96 7.67 -35.25
N VAL A 166 36.74 8.24 -35.20
CA VAL A 166 35.56 7.67 -35.86
C VAL A 166 35.80 7.54 -37.38
N GLY A 167 36.25 8.61 -38.03
CA GLY A 167 36.56 8.60 -39.47
C GLY A 167 37.62 7.58 -39.87
N ALA A 168 38.68 7.45 -39.09
CA ALA A 168 39.74 6.46 -39.33
C ALA A 168 39.25 4.99 -39.13
N ALA A 169 38.41 4.75 -38.15
CA ALA A 169 37.92 3.40 -37.81
C ALA A 169 36.77 2.92 -38.71
N THR A 170 35.89 3.83 -39.11
CA THR A 170 34.63 3.49 -39.82
C THR A 170 34.65 3.88 -41.30
N GLY A 171 35.59 4.76 -41.72
CA GLY A 171 35.61 5.34 -43.06
C GLY A 171 34.57 6.46 -43.28
N VAL A 172 33.78 6.82 -42.27
CA VAL A 172 32.71 7.82 -42.34
C VAL A 172 33.16 9.14 -41.75
N SER A 173 33.14 10.21 -42.58
CA SER A 173 33.46 11.59 -42.15
C SER A 173 32.22 12.18 -41.48
N LEU A 174 32.39 12.74 -40.30
CA LEU A 174 31.30 13.38 -39.56
C LEU A 174 31.15 14.83 -39.98
N SER A 175 29.93 15.26 -40.33
CA SER A 175 29.52 16.64 -40.60
C SER A 175 28.38 17.06 -39.69
N ASP A 176 28.26 18.34 -39.46
CA ASP A 176 27.21 19.01 -38.70
C ASP A 176 27.06 20.39 -39.34
N ASP A 177 26.38 20.42 -40.51
CA ASP A 177 26.35 21.59 -41.40
C ASP A 177 25.44 22.71 -40.85
N ASP A 178 24.44 22.34 -40.06
CA ASP A 178 23.48 23.25 -39.40
C ASP A 178 23.92 23.66 -37.97
N ASN A 179 25.01 23.07 -37.50
CA ASN A 179 25.60 23.34 -36.18
C ASN A 179 24.65 23.09 -35.00
N ASP A 180 23.80 22.09 -35.13
CA ASP A 180 22.87 21.64 -34.08
C ASP A 180 23.48 20.57 -33.13
N ARG A 181 24.77 20.27 -33.32
CA ARG A 181 25.58 19.27 -32.59
C ARG A 181 25.05 17.84 -32.83
N THR A 182 24.40 17.60 -33.96
CA THR A 182 23.93 16.28 -34.40
C THR A 182 24.52 15.99 -35.79
N PRO A 183 25.05 14.78 -36.05
CA PRO A 183 25.48 14.41 -37.37
C PRO A 183 24.33 14.44 -38.39
N ASP A 184 24.60 14.91 -39.60
CA ASP A 184 23.57 15.17 -40.63
C ASP A 184 22.94 13.90 -41.20
N SER A 185 23.52 12.70 -40.97
CA SER A 185 23.00 11.46 -41.56
C SER A 185 22.94 10.28 -40.57
N ARG A 186 22.06 9.33 -40.89
CA ARG A 186 21.95 8.05 -40.17
C ARG A 186 23.25 7.24 -40.16
N GLU A 187 23.99 7.26 -41.29
CA GLU A 187 25.25 6.53 -41.45
C GLU A 187 26.30 7.07 -40.48
N GLN A 188 26.36 8.40 -40.32
CA GLN A 188 27.25 9.05 -39.39
C GLN A 188 26.93 8.74 -37.93
N LEU A 189 25.65 8.78 -37.55
CA LEU A 189 25.20 8.39 -36.19
C LEU A 189 25.51 6.93 -35.90
N ALA A 190 25.21 6.02 -36.84
CA ALA A 190 25.54 4.61 -36.70
C ALA A 190 27.03 4.37 -36.53
N ALA A 191 27.88 5.11 -37.29
CA ALA A 191 29.33 5.05 -37.16
C ALA A 191 29.81 5.53 -35.78
N VAL A 192 29.24 6.62 -35.26
CA VAL A 192 29.52 7.13 -33.90
C VAL A 192 29.18 6.07 -32.86
N TYR A 193 28.00 5.44 -32.94
CA TYR A 193 27.57 4.42 -31.97
C TYR A 193 28.43 3.16 -32.03
N ALA A 194 28.70 2.64 -33.24
CA ALA A 194 29.54 1.45 -33.41
C ALA A 194 30.96 1.69 -32.83
N PHE A 195 31.59 2.80 -33.18
CA PHE A 195 32.91 3.12 -32.68
C PHE A 195 32.96 3.33 -31.17
N THR A 196 32.07 4.18 -30.64
CA THR A 196 32.13 4.56 -29.22
C THR A 196 31.76 3.41 -28.26
N ARG A 197 30.98 2.44 -28.70
CA ARG A 197 30.67 1.23 -27.90
C ARG A 197 31.85 0.29 -27.73
N GLU A 198 32.77 0.27 -28.71
CA GLU A 198 33.98 -0.57 -28.67
C GLU A 198 35.19 0.15 -28.10
N ALA A 199 35.44 1.38 -28.57
CA ALA A 199 36.64 2.15 -28.25
C ALA A 199 36.43 3.23 -27.19
N GLY A 200 35.17 3.64 -26.91
CA GLY A 200 34.84 4.79 -26.07
C GLY A 200 34.98 6.11 -26.85
N VAL A 201 34.95 7.24 -26.14
CA VAL A 201 35.17 8.60 -26.72
C VAL A 201 36.58 9.07 -26.35
N PRO A 202 37.50 9.27 -27.31
CA PRO A 202 38.81 9.79 -27.04
C PRO A 202 38.72 11.25 -26.56
N PHE A 203 39.50 11.59 -25.53
CA PHE A 203 39.76 12.96 -25.11
C PHE A 203 41.04 13.48 -25.75
N ASP A 204 42.11 12.66 -25.67
CA ASP A 204 43.40 12.84 -26.32
C ASP A 204 43.96 11.47 -26.71
N GLU A 205 45.23 11.43 -27.22
CA GLU A 205 45.89 10.18 -27.69
C GLU A 205 45.97 9.08 -26.60
N SER A 206 45.90 9.44 -25.33
CA SER A 206 46.12 8.53 -24.19
C SER A 206 44.96 8.40 -23.22
N ARG A 207 43.95 9.28 -23.27
CA ARG A 207 42.85 9.36 -22.35
C ARG A 207 41.50 9.29 -23.04
N LEU A 208 40.55 8.64 -22.39
CA LEU A 208 39.15 8.60 -22.82
C LEU A 208 38.30 9.59 -22.01
N ALA A 209 37.50 10.39 -22.67
CA ALA A 209 36.42 11.18 -22.05
C ALA A 209 35.29 10.24 -21.57
N TRP A 210 35.01 9.22 -22.39
CA TRP A 210 34.06 8.16 -22.01
C TRP A 210 34.68 6.79 -22.26
N THR A 211 34.63 5.93 -21.24
CA THR A 211 34.99 4.52 -21.41
C THR A 211 33.87 3.75 -22.14
N PRO A 212 34.19 2.65 -22.85
CA PRO A 212 33.18 1.80 -23.48
C PRO A 212 32.07 1.35 -22.51
N ASP A 213 32.41 1.08 -21.25
CA ASP A 213 31.44 0.72 -20.24
C ASP A 213 30.48 1.86 -19.86
N ARG A 214 30.95 3.10 -19.91
CA ARG A 214 30.09 4.27 -19.72
C ARG A 214 29.16 4.46 -20.91
N VAL A 215 29.63 4.27 -22.14
CA VAL A 215 28.81 4.33 -23.35
C VAL A 215 27.71 3.27 -23.30
N ARG A 216 28.04 2.01 -22.98
CA ARG A 216 27.05 0.91 -22.86
C ARG A 216 26.00 1.13 -21.80
N ARG A 217 26.26 1.94 -20.77
CA ARG A 217 25.26 2.30 -19.75
C ARG A 217 24.30 3.39 -20.18
N VAL A 218 24.66 4.14 -21.22
CA VAL A 218 23.88 5.28 -21.70
C VAL A 218 23.17 4.96 -23.01
N LEU A 219 23.82 4.16 -23.87
CA LEU A 219 23.27 3.72 -25.14
C LEU A 219 23.21 2.19 -25.17
N TRP A 220 21.99 1.67 -25.13
CA TRP A 220 21.70 0.26 -25.31
C TRP A 220 21.16 0.02 -26.72
N GLU A 221 21.39 -1.15 -27.29
CA GLU A 221 21.00 -1.50 -28.64
C GLU A 221 20.39 -2.92 -28.66
N SER A 222 19.27 -3.07 -29.36
CA SER A 222 18.63 -4.37 -29.57
C SER A 222 19.55 -5.28 -30.39
N GLY A 223 19.38 -6.61 -30.24
CA GLY A 223 20.22 -7.59 -30.91
C GLY A 223 20.16 -7.55 -32.44
N ASP A 224 19.09 -6.97 -33.03
CA ASP A 224 18.94 -6.74 -34.47
C ASP A 224 19.40 -5.33 -34.93
N GLN A 225 19.90 -4.52 -33.99
CA GLN A 225 20.41 -3.16 -34.22
C GLN A 225 19.36 -2.17 -34.78
N SER A 226 18.09 -2.55 -34.82
CA SER A 226 17.03 -1.70 -35.37
C SER A 226 16.49 -0.69 -34.38
N VAL A 227 16.66 -0.96 -33.08
CA VAL A 227 16.17 -0.13 -31.98
C VAL A 227 17.29 0.13 -31.00
N GLN A 228 17.47 1.39 -30.66
CA GLN A 228 18.37 1.83 -29.61
C GLN A 228 17.55 2.41 -28.45
N SER A 229 18.11 2.29 -27.26
CA SER A 229 17.54 2.91 -26.06
C SER A 229 18.56 3.80 -25.37
N THR A 230 18.09 4.91 -24.86
CA THR A 230 18.90 5.81 -24.03
C THR A 230 18.11 6.28 -22.84
N LYS A 231 18.80 6.82 -21.85
CA LYS A 231 18.15 7.44 -20.70
C LYS A 231 18.58 8.88 -20.52
N LEU A 232 17.62 9.72 -20.26
CA LEU A 232 17.82 11.10 -19.87
C LEU A 232 17.66 11.18 -18.36
N THR A 233 18.52 11.94 -17.68
CA THR A 233 18.47 12.00 -16.21
C THR A 233 18.30 13.44 -15.75
N ILE A 234 17.30 13.65 -14.89
CA ILE A 234 16.96 14.92 -14.27
C ILE A 234 17.02 14.71 -12.76
N GLN A 235 17.66 15.60 -12.01
CA GLN A 235 17.79 15.45 -10.56
C GLN A 235 16.63 16.16 -9.84
N LEU A 236 15.81 15.41 -9.11
CA LEU A 236 14.70 15.92 -8.31
C LEU A 236 15.16 16.28 -6.91
N LEU A 237 14.90 17.51 -6.50
CA LEU A 237 15.10 17.98 -5.13
C LEU A 237 13.84 17.73 -4.30
N GLY A 238 14.01 17.44 -3.00
CA GLY A 238 12.87 17.23 -2.10
C GLY A 238 11.95 16.07 -2.48
N SER A 239 12.45 15.07 -3.20
CA SER A 239 11.70 13.92 -3.74
C SER A 239 11.06 13.02 -2.68
N ARG A 240 11.30 13.25 -1.38
CA ARG A 240 10.64 12.53 -0.29
C ARG A 240 9.23 13.01 -0.01
N ALA A 241 8.94 14.29 -0.30
CA ALA A 241 7.59 14.81 -0.24
C ALA A 241 6.82 14.37 -1.49
N GLN A 242 5.73 13.66 -1.28
CA GLN A 242 4.88 13.17 -2.37
C GLN A 242 4.36 14.30 -3.27
N GLU A 243 4.04 15.44 -2.68
CA GLU A 243 3.56 16.64 -3.38
C GLU A 243 4.57 17.09 -4.43
N ASN A 244 5.87 17.11 -4.09
CA ASN A 244 6.93 17.51 -4.99
C ASN A 244 7.05 16.57 -6.20
N ILE A 245 6.93 15.26 -5.97
CA ILE A 245 6.96 14.26 -7.06
C ILE A 245 5.76 14.45 -7.99
N LEU A 246 4.56 14.67 -7.42
CA LEU A 246 3.35 14.92 -8.20
C LEU A 246 3.44 16.20 -9.03
N GLN A 247 3.97 17.27 -8.43
CA GLN A 247 4.19 18.54 -9.14
C GLN A 247 5.15 18.35 -10.30
N VAL A 248 6.34 17.82 -10.07
CA VAL A 248 7.33 17.58 -11.13
C VAL A 248 6.79 16.64 -12.22
N ARG A 249 6.06 15.60 -11.83
CA ARG A 249 5.40 14.72 -12.80
C ARG A 249 4.40 15.48 -13.67
N THR A 250 3.62 16.38 -13.09
CA THR A 250 2.64 17.19 -13.84
C THR A 250 3.35 18.13 -14.81
N GLU A 251 4.52 18.68 -14.45
CA GLU A 251 5.31 19.56 -15.29
C GLU A 251 6.05 18.81 -16.40
N LEU A 252 6.61 17.61 -16.11
CA LEU A 252 7.40 16.83 -17.05
C LEU A 252 6.55 15.95 -17.99
N SER A 253 5.38 15.45 -17.56
CA SER A 253 4.60 14.52 -18.39
C SER A 253 4.22 15.07 -19.76
N PRO A 254 3.77 16.32 -19.92
CA PRO A 254 3.45 16.88 -21.24
C PRO A 254 4.66 16.93 -22.16
N LEU A 255 5.85 17.23 -21.60
CA LEU A 255 7.10 17.29 -22.38
C LEU A 255 7.55 15.88 -22.80
N VAL A 256 7.36 14.88 -21.95
CA VAL A 256 7.64 13.48 -22.29
C VAL A 256 6.66 12.96 -23.35
N ASP A 257 5.38 13.29 -23.26
CA ASP A 257 4.37 12.92 -24.25
C ASP A 257 4.68 13.56 -25.62
N GLN A 258 5.16 14.82 -25.64
CA GLN A 258 5.58 15.50 -26.86
C GLN A 258 6.85 14.84 -27.44
N LEU A 259 7.85 14.55 -26.59
CA LEU A 259 9.04 13.80 -27.01
C LEU A 259 8.68 12.47 -27.66
N GLU A 260 7.76 11.70 -27.03
CA GLU A 260 7.29 10.43 -27.59
C GLU A 260 6.61 10.62 -28.97
N SER A 261 5.79 11.67 -29.11
CA SER A 261 5.15 12.00 -30.39
C SER A 261 6.17 12.30 -31.50
N ASP A 262 7.18 13.11 -31.17
CA ASP A 262 8.22 13.49 -32.13
C ASP A 262 9.09 12.29 -32.53
N LEU A 263 9.40 11.41 -31.58
CA LEU A 263 10.12 10.16 -31.85
C LEU A 263 9.32 9.21 -32.72
N ARG A 264 8.00 9.13 -32.55
CA ARG A 264 7.10 8.28 -33.35
C ARG A 264 6.98 8.74 -34.80
N GLU A 265 7.25 9.99 -35.10
CA GLU A 265 7.35 10.45 -36.49
C GLU A 265 8.54 9.80 -37.22
N SER A 266 9.62 9.49 -36.49
CA SER A 266 10.81 8.85 -37.01
C SER A 266 10.76 7.33 -36.98
N TYR A 267 10.10 6.75 -35.96
CA TYR A 267 9.93 5.33 -35.72
C TYR A 267 8.58 5.05 -35.01
N PRO A 268 7.59 4.45 -35.68
CA PRO A 268 6.23 4.28 -35.10
C PRO A 268 6.18 3.48 -33.79
N GLY A 269 7.20 2.64 -33.52
CA GLY A 269 7.34 1.89 -32.28
C GLY A 269 8.09 2.61 -31.16
N ALA A 270 8.46 3.88 -31.36
CA ALA A 270 9.19 4.64 -30.36
C ALA A 270 8.36 4.89 -29.11
N SER A 271 9.03 4.92 -27.97
CA SER A 271 8.44 5.25 -26.67
C SER A 271 9.36 6.16 -25.85
N ALA A 272 8.77 7.05 -25.09
CA ALA A 272 9.42 7.83 -24.05
C ALA A 272 8.63 7.70 -22.75
N VAL A 273 9.29 7.27 -21.67
CA VAL A 273 8.61 6.97 -20.40
C VAL A 273 9.36 7.62 -19.23
N LEU A 274 8.65 8.45 -18.47
CA LEU A 274 9.16 9.01 -17.22
C LEU A 274 9.17 7.93 -16.14
N SER A 275 10.33 7.69 -15.55
CA SER A 275 10.59 6.67 -14.54
C SER A 275 11.63 7.16 -13.51
N GLY A 276 12.31 6.25 -12.86
CA GLY A 276 13.25 6.53 -11.78
C GLY A 276 12.66 6.24 -10.39
N ALA A 277 13.53 6.20 -9.38
CA ALA A 277 13.13 5.82 -8.03
C ALA A 277 11.97 6.65 -7.45
N PRO A 278 11.95 8.00 -7.57
CA PRO A 278 10.84 8.81 -7.07
C PRO A 278 9.51 8.49 -7.76
N VAL A 279 9.55 8.38 -9.10
CA VAL A 279 8.35 8.11 -9.91
C VAL A 279 7.81 6.69 -9.66
N ALA A 280 8.69 5.71 -9.54
CA ALA A 280 8.32 4.33 -9.23
C ALA A 280 7.69 4.21 -7.82
N ARG A 281 8.22 4.94 -6.83
CA ARG A 281 7.60 5.03 -5.49
C ARG A 281 6.18 5.59 -5.59
N GLN A 282 5.99 6.70 -6.30
CA GLN A 282 4.69 7.30 -6.50
C GLN A 282 3.71 6.33 -7.20
N ALA A 283 4.15 5.68 -8.27
CA ALA A 283 3.32 4.70 -8.98
C ALA A 283 2.91 3.52 -8.08
N THR A 284 3.80 3.11 -7.17
CA THR A 284 3.50 2.07 -6.17
C THR A 284 2.42 2.54 -5.18
N LEU A 285 2.51 3.77 -4.68
CA LEU A 285 1.49 4.34 -3.78
C LEU A 285 0.13 4.48 -4.48
N ASP A 286 0.12 4.95 -5.72
CA ASP A 286 -1.10 5.03 -6.54
C ASP A 286 -1.71 3.65 -6.78
N ALA A 287 -0.88 2.63 -6.99
CA ALA A 287 -1.33 1.24 -7.14
C ALA A 287 -1.92 0.69 -5.83
N VAL A 288 -1.29 0.97 -4.68
CA VAL A 288 -1.80 0.60 -3.36
C VAL A 288 -3.13 1.28 -3.08
N ALA A 289 -3.24 2.59 -3.33
CA ALA A 289 -4.48 3.34 -3.13
C ALA A 289 -5.62 2.78 -4.00
N ARG A 290 -5.36 2.51 -5.28
CA ARG A 290 -6.34 1.87 -6.18
C ARG A 290 -6.71 0.46 -5.75
N ALA A 291 -5.73 -0.34 -5.33
CA ALA A 291 -5.98 -1.68 -4.83
C ALA A 291 -6.90 -1.66 -3.60
N LEU A 292 -6.71 -0.71 -2.66
CA LEU A 292 -7.61 -0.53 -1.52
C LEU A 292 -9.03 -0.14 -1.94
N GLN A 293 -9.17 0.81 -2.87
CA GLN A 293 -10.48 1.25 -3.37
C GLN A 293 -11.28 0.11 -4.02
N ILE A 294 -10.61 -0.86 -4.61
CA ILE A 294 -11.24 -2.03 -5.25
C ILE A 294 -11.42 -3.18 -4.25
N SER A 295 -10.39 -3.49 -3.47
CA SER A 295 -10.38 -4.69 -2.61
C SER A 295 -11.30 -4.55 -1.39
N LEU A 296 -11.41 -3.37 -0.77
CA LEU A 296 -12.27 -3.18 0.39
C LEU A 296 -13.77 -3.42 0.08
N PRO A 297 -14.38 -2.82 -0.96
CA PRO A 297 -15.76 -3.13 -1.34
C PRO A 297 -15.98 -4.61 -1.68
N ILE A 298 -15.03 -5.24 -2.38
CA ILE A 298 -15.10 -6.68 -2.70
C ILE A 298 -15.07 -7.51 -1.42
N ALA A 299 -14.16 -7.21 -0.50
CA ALA A 299 -14.08 -7.91 0.79
C ALA A 299 -15.38 -7.76 1.60
N VAL A 300 -15.96 -6.55 1.66
CA VAL A 300 -17.24 -6.29 2.31
C VAL A 300 -18.36 -7.11 1.66
N ALA A 301 -18.42 -7.13 0.32
CA ALA A 301 -19.44 -7.89 -0.41
C ALA A 301 -19.33 -9.41 -0.15
N LEU A 302 -18.12 -9.96 -0.20
CA LEU A 302 -17.86 -11.37 0.08
C LEU A 302 -18.20 -11.71 1.55
N CYS A 303 -17.79 -10.89 2.50
CA CYS A 303 -18.13 -11.06 3.91
C CYS A 303 -19.64 -10.99 4.13
N MET A 304 -20.37 -10.12 3.42
CA MET A 304 -21.83 -10.06 3.48
C MET A 304 -22.49 -11.33 2.96
N ILE A 305 -21.96 -11.89 1.87
CA ILE A 305 -22.44 -13.18 1.33
C ILE A 305 -22.21 -14.30 2.35
N VAL A 306 -21.01 -14.40 2.91
CA VAL A 306 -20.68 -15.40 3.93
C VAL A 306 -21.60 -15.24 5.15
N ALA A 307 -21.74 -14.01 5.66
CA ALA A 307 -22.64 -13.74 6.79
C ALA A 307 -24.09 -14.11 6.47
N ALA A 308 -24.58 -13.84 5.26
CA ALA A 308 -25.93 -14.18 4.83
C ALA A 308 -26.14 -15.69 4.76
N VAL A 309 -25.17 -16.46 4.29
CA VAL A 309 -25.21 -17.92 4.26
C VAL A 309 -25.26 -18.49 5.68
N PHE A 310 -24.34 -18.08 6.55
CA PHE A 310 -24.28 -18.58 7.93
C PHE A 310 -25.50 -18.18 8.75
N THR A 311 -25.92 -16.92 8.66
CA THR A 311 -27.10 -16.45 9.39
C THR A 311 -28.42 -16.82 8.71
N ARG A 312 -28.40 -17.38 7.49
CA ARG A 312 -29.58 -17.65 6.64
C ARG A 312 -30.52 -16.44 6.56
N SER A 313 -29.99 -15.23 6.56
CA SER A 313 -30.79 -14.00 6.53
C SER A 313 -29.95 -12.80 6.12
N ILE A 314 -30.37 -12.15 5.06
CA ILE A 314 -29.70 -10.96 4.54
C ILE A 314 -29.78 -9.77 5.51
N ARG A 315 -30.86 -9.69 6.29
CA ARG A 315 -31.05 -8.63 7.31
C ARG A 315 -30.00 -8.73 8.42
N PHE A 316 -29.74 -9.94 8.92
CA PHE A 316 -28.74 -10.15 9.97
C PHE A 316 -27.32 -10.02 9.43
N ALA A 317 -27.08 -10.40 8.19
CA ALA A 317 -25.80 -10.18 7.52
C ALA A 317 -25.49 -8.68 7.40
N PHE A 318 -26.47 -7.89 6.96
CA PHE A 318 -26.32 -6.43 6.84
C PHE A 318 -26.05 -5.78 8.21
N VAL A 319 -26.78 -6.17 9.25
CA VAL A 319 -26.55 -5.66 10.62
C VAL A 319 -25.18 -6.06 11.14
N GLY A 320 -24.72 -7.28 10.84
CA GLY A 320 -23.41 -7.78 11.26
C GLY A 320 -22.23 -7.08 10.60
N ILE A 321 -22.41 -6.51 9.39
CA ILE A 321 -21.33 -5.79 8.68
C ILE A 321 -21.13 -4.38 9.22
N ILE A 322 -22.16 -3.71 9.75
CA ILE A 322 -22.05 -2.34 10.25
C ILE A 322 -20.91 -2.18 11.27
N PRO A 323 -20.82 -3.00 12.35
CA PRO A 323 -19.72 -2.90 13.31
C PRO A 323 -18.32 -2.99 12.68
N ILE A 324 -18.19 -3.76 11.61
CA ILE A 324 -16.90 -3.98 10.92
C ILE A 324 -16.50 -2.72 10.16
N LEU A 325 -17.45 -2.09 9.45
CA LEU A 325 -17.20 -0.82 8.74
C LEU A 325 -16.84 0.29 9.73
N LEU A 326 -17.47 0.32 10.92
CA LEU A 326 -17.09 1.26 11.98
C LEU A 326 -15.64 1.04 12.43
N VAL A 327 -15.22 -0.21 12.60
CA VAL A 327 -13.85 -0.55 13.03
C VAL A 327 -12.83 -0.10 12.00
N VAL A 328 -13.09 -0.30 10.70
CA VAL A 328 -12.20 0.18 9.64
C VAL A 328 -12.05 1.70 9.71
N ALA A 329 -13.16 2.42 9.84
CA ALA A 329 -13.13 3.88 9.98
C ALA A 329 -12.38 4.33 11.25
N TRP A 330 -12.64 3.69 12.40
CA TRP A 330 -11.99 4.00 13.67
C TRP A 330 -10.48 3.70 13.63
N LEU A 331 -10.07 2.64 12.96
CA LEU A 331 -8.66 2.31 12.78
C LEU A 331 -7.93 3.39 11.98
N TYR A 332 -8.48 3.83 10.85
CA TYR A 332 -7.86 4.89 10.07
C TYR A 332 -7.87 6.24 10.80
N GLY A 333 -8.95 6.56 11.52
CA GLY A 333 -8.98 7.72 12.40
C GLY A 333 -7.92 7.64 13.51
N PHE A 334 -7.73 6.47 14.12
CA PHE A 334 -6.67 6.22 15.10
C PHE A 334 -5.28 6.41 14.48
N MET A 335 -5.05 5.87 13.30
CA MET A 335 -3.78 6.04 12.59
C MET A 335 -3.44 7.53 12.42
N TYR A 336 -4.39 8.35 11.99
CA TYR A 336 -4.19 9.80 11.83
C TYR A 336 -3.83 10.47 13.16
N VAL A 337 -4.58 10.20 14.23
CA VAL A 337 -4.36 10.84 15.56
C VAL A 337 -2.99 10.49 16.14
N PHE A 338 -2.50 9.29 15.90
CA PHE A 338 -1.21 8.82 16.41
C PHE A 338 -0.05 8.96 15.41
N GLY A 339 -0.28 9.63 14.28
CA GLY A 339 0.77 9.95 13.31
C GLY A 339 1.25 8.78 12.48
N TYR A 340 0.42 7.74 12.29
CA TYR A 340 0.71 6.63 11.38
C TYR A 340 0.23 6.98 9.97
N GLY A 341 1.11 6.78 8.96
CA GLY A 341 0.75 6.92 7.56
C GLY A 341 0.28 5.61 6.92
N ILE A 342 -0.33 5.75 5.73
CA ILE A 342 -0.66 4.61 4.88
C ILE A 342 0.59 4.23 4.07
N ASN A 343 1.11 3.03 4.28
CA ASN A 343 2.16 2.42 3.49
C ASN A 343 1.69 1.04 2.99
N LEU A 344 2.53 0.35 2.22
CA LEU A 344 2.20 -0.96 1.65
C LEU A 344 1.72 -1.98 2.70
N VAL A 345 2.26 -1.91 3.92
CA VAL A 345 1.94 -2.86 5.00
C VAL A 345 0.70 -2.43 5.76
N THR A 346 0.62 -1.17 6.19
CA THR A 346 -0.55 -0.67 6.94
C THR A 346 -1.83 -0.67 6.11
N ALA A 347 -1.72 -0.53 4.79
CA ALA A 347 -2.84 -0.65 3.86
C ALA A 347 -3.54 -2.02 3.94
N THR A 348 -2.80 -3.11 4.17
CA THR A 348 -3.38 -4.45 4.26
C THR A 348 -4.23 -4.67 5.51
N ILE A 349 -4.00 -3.88 6.58
CA ILE A 349 -4.71 -4.03 7.86
C ILE A 349 -6.22 -3.78 7.67
N GLY A 350 -6.61 -2.85 6.79
CA GLY A 350 -8.02 -2.60 6.47
C GLY A 350 -8.76 -3.85 5.97
N ALA A 351 -8.14 -4.59 5.06
CA ALA A 351 -8.72 -5.84 4.53
C ALA A 351 -8.76 -6.95 5.58
N ILE A 352 -7.70 -7.08 6.40
CA ILE A 352 -7.62 -8.04 7.50
C ILE A 352 -8.69 -7.72 8.56
N SER A 353 -8.93 -6.43 8.83
CA SER A 353 -9.96 -5.95 9.74
C SER A 353 -11.36 -6.50 9.39
N ILE A 354 -11.69 -6.49 8.11
CA ILE A 354 -12.96 -7.02 7.62
C ILE A 354 -13.05 -8.53 7.87
N GLY A 355 -11.97 -9.29 7.58
CA GLY A 355 -11.94 -10.74 7.76
C GLY A 355 -12.04 -11.19 9.23
N ILE A 356 -11.31 -10.56 10.15
CA ILE A 356 -11.36 -10.90 11.58
C ILE A 356 -12.66 -10.38 12.21
N GLY A 357 -13.09 -9.18 11.82
CA GLY A 357 -14.30 -8.59 12.40
C GLY A 357 -15.57 -9.37 12.09
N ILE A 358 -15.68 -10.01 10.92
CA ILE A 358 -16.87 -10.75 10.51
C ILE A 358 -17.08 -11.99 11.37
N ASP A 359 -16.02 -12.66 11.81
CA ASP A 359 -16.12 -13.85 12.66
C ASP A 359 -16.80 -13.51 14.00
N PHE A 360 -16.40 -12.40 14.63
CA PHE A 360 -17.02 -11.95 15.87
C PHE A 360 -18.51 -11.63 15.68
N ALA A 361 -18.84 -10.96 14.57
CA ALA A 361 -20.23 -10.58 14.27
C ALA A 361 -21.11 -11.80 13.96
N ILE A 362 -20.63 -12.77 13.18
CA ILE A 362 -21.35 -13.99 12.84
C ILE A 362 -21.63 -14.81 14.10
N HIS A 363 -20.59 -15.10 14.89
CA HIS A 363 -20.73 -15.93 16.09
C HIS A 363 -21.69 -15.31 17.10
N PHE A 364 -21.58 -14.01 17.37
CA PHE A 364 -22.50 -13.32 18.27
C PHE A 364 -23.92 -13.31 17.73
N THR A 365 -24.13 -13.02 16.45
CA THR A 365 -25.47 -12.97 15.82
C THR A 365 -26.13 -14.32 15.79
N MET A 366 -25.42 -15.39 15.49
CA MET A 366 -25.96 -16.76 15.50
C MET A 366 -26.42 -17.14 16.90
N ARG A 367 -25.56 -16.92 17.90
CA ARG A 367 -25.91 -17.22 19.29
C ARG A 367 -27.09 -16.38 19.77
N TYR A 368 -27.10 -15.09 19.47
CA TYR A 368 -28.22 -14.24 19.79
C TYR A 368 -29.57 -14.77 19.23
N ARG A 369 -29.57 -15.26 17.98
CA ARG A 369 -30.77 -15.81 17.35
C ARG A 369 -31.24 -17.09 18.01
N GLU A 370 -30.34 -17.98 18.39
CA GLU A 370 -30.65 -19.18 19.13
C GLU A 370 -31.30 -18.85 20.49
N GLU A 371 -30.69 -17.92 21.21
CA GLU A 371 -31.20 -17.50 22.52
C GLU A 371 -32.52 -16.72 22.42
N LEU A 372 -32.72 -15.96 21.34
CA LEU A 372 -33.99 -15.28 21.09
C LEU A 372 -35.14 -16.28 20.84
N LEU A 373 -34.85 -17.40 20.15
CA LEU A 373 -35.82 -18.48 19.97
C LEU A 373 -36.15 -19.20 21.29
N ARG A 374 -35.20 -19.32 22.23
CA ARG A 374 -35.37 -19.96 23.53
C ARG A 374 -36.11 -19.09 24.53
N HIS A 375 -35.72 -17.83 24.64
CA HIS A 375 -36.21 -16.92 25.69
C HIS A 375 -37.37 -16.04 25.24
N GLY A 376 -37.56 -15.82 23.95
CA GLY A 376 -38.57 -14.91 23.42
C GLY A 376 -38.27 -13.40 23.64
N VAL A 377 -37.52 -13.07 24.68
CA VAL A 377 -37.24 -11.71 25.13
C VAL A 377 -35.82 -11.28 24.66
N ARG A 378 -35.76 -10.23 23.87
CA ARG A 378 -34.50 -9.74 23.24
C ARG A 378 -33.36 -9.48 24.24
N ILE A 379 -33.65 -8.82 25.35
CA ILE A 379 -32.63 -8.44 26.33
C ILE A 379 -32.05 -9.67 27.07
N GLU A 380 -32.85 -10.69 27.27
CA GLU A 380 -32.39 -11.94 27.87
C GLU A 380 -31.56 -12.75 26.89
N ALA A 381 -31.97 -12.77 25.63
CA ALA A 381 -31.20 -13.38 24.57
C ALA A 381 -29.80 -12.69 24.40
N ILE A 382 -29.74 -11.37 24.50
CA ILE A 382 -28.47 -10.64 24.47
C ILE A 382 -27.61 -10.96 25.70
N ARG A 383 -28.23 -11.04 26.88
CA ARG A 383 -27.52 -11.40 28.12
C ARG A 383 -26.93 -12.81 28.02
N ALA A 384 -27.69 -13.76 27.54
CA ALA A 384 -27.27 -15.16 27.39
C ALA A 384 -26.17 -15.27 26.30
N ALA A 385 -26.34 -14.63 25.16
CA ALA A 385 -25.32 -14.60 24.09
C ALA A 385 -24.03 -13.93 24.56
N GLY A 386 -24.13 -12.78 25.26
CA GLY A 386 -22.97 -12.06 25.81
C GLY A 386 -22.24 -12.89 26.88
N GLY A 387 -22.97 -13.59 27.73
CA GLY A 387 -22.38 -14.44 28.77
C GLY A 387 -21.67 -15.68 28.21
N GLY A 388 -22.25 -16.33 27.20
CA GLY A 388 -21.67 -17.51 26.57
C GLY A 388 -20.61 -17.13 25.52
N THR A 389 -21.09 -16.72 24.36
CA THR A 389 -20.24 -16.42 23.20
C THR A 389 -19.39 -15.20 23.44
N GLY A 390 -19.86 -14.17 24.16
CA GLY A 390 -19.08 -12.95 24.42
C GLY A 390 -17.78 -13.22 25.16
N VAL A 391 -17.79 -14.12 26.17
CA VAL A 391 -16.55 -14.50 26.88
C VAL A 391 -15.58 -15.24 25.96
N ALA A 392 -16.07 -16.14 25.11
CA ALA A 392 -15.24 -16.85 24.14
C ALA A 392 -14.61 -15.88 23.12
N LEU A 393 -15.39 -14.88 22.65
CA LEU A 393 -14.89 -13.84 21.75
C LEU A 393 -13.80 -12.98 22.42
N ILE A 394 -13.99 -12.59 23.68
CA ILE A 394 -12.97 -11.84 24.43
C ILE A 394 -11.70 -12.67 24.59
N ALA A 395 -11.80 -13.95 24.92
CA ALA A 395 -10.63 -14.82 25.06
C ALA A 395 -9.88 -15.01 23.74
N SER A 396 -10.59 -15.22 22.63
CA SER A 396 -10.03 -15.32 21.29
C SER A 396 -9.36 -14.00 20.86
N ALA A 397 -10.06 -12.87 21.07
CA ALA A 397 -9.50 -11.55 20.77
C ALA A 397 -8.22 -11.28 21.57
N LEU A 398 -8.23 -11.57 22.88
CA LEU A 398 -7.07 -11.37 23.74
C LEU A 398 -5.86 -12.21 23.30
N SER A 399 -6.09 -13.47 22.94
CA SER A 399 -5.03 -14.33 22.39
C SER A 399 -4.41 -13.74 21.13
N SER A 400 -5.26 -13.26 20.20
CA SER A 400 -4.78 -12.62 18.97
C SER A 400 -4.06 -11.29 19.22
N VAL A 401 -4.60 -10.48 20.14
CA VAL A 401 -3.97 -9.20 20.55
C VAL A 401 -2.58 -9.44 21.11
N ILE A 402 -2.41 -10.43 21.99
CA ILE A 402 -1.09 -10.78 22.54
C ILE A 402 -0.15 -11.23 21.42
N GLY A 403 -0.63 -12.07 20.49
CA GLY A 403 0.16 -12.53 19.36
C GLY A 403 0.67 -11.39 18.48
N PHE A 404 -0.20 -10.43 18.13
CA PHE A 404 0.20 -9.28 17.32
C PHE A 404 0.99 -8.22 18.11
N ALA A 405 0.71 -8.06 19.42
CA ALA A 405 1.45 -7.14 20.28
C ALA A 405 2.93 -7.51 20.42
N ILE A 406 3.29 -8.79 20.28
CA ILE A 406 4.69 -9.22 20.24
C ILE A 406 5.44 -8.58 19.08
N LEU A 407 4.79 -8.37 17.94
CA LEU A 407 5.40 -7.69 16.79
C LEU A 407 5.71 -6.21 17.07
N ALA A 408 5.05 -5.58 18.03
CA ALA A 408 5.37 -4.20 18.43
C ALA A 408 6.81 -4.04 18.97
N PHE A 409 7.44 -5.14 19.36
CA PHE A 409 8.84 -5.18 19.78
C PHE A 409 9.81 -5.57 18.65
N ALA A 410 9.32 -5.67 17.41
CA ALA A 410 10.18 -5.95 16.27
C ALA A 410 11.19 -4.81 16.05
N PRO A 411 12.46 -5.13 15.70
CA PRO A 411 13.49 -4.10 15.46
C PRO A 411 13.17 -3.21 14.23
N MET A 412 12.32 -3.68 13.32
CA MET A 412 11.89 -2.92 12.14
C MET A 412 10.60 -2.16 12.46
N PRO A 413 10.60 -0.83 12.39
CA PRO A 413 9.43 0.02 12.73
C PRO A 413 8.16 -0.35 11.97
N MET A 414 8.30 -0.75 10.72
CA MET A 414 7.20 -1.19 9.88
C MET A 414 6.43 -2.38 10.46
N PHE A 415 7.16 -3.42 10.93
CA PHE A 415 6.53 -4.57 11.58
C PHE A 415 5.99 -4.24 12.96
N ALA A 416 6.69 -3.36 13.70
CA ALA A 416 6.21 -2.88 15.00
C ALA A 416 4.88 -2.13 14.86
N SER A 417 4.78 -1.21 13.90
CA SER A 417 3.54 -0.48 13.59
C SER A 417 2.43 -1.44 13.13
N TYR A 418 2.74 -2.39 12.24
CA TYR A 418 1.78 -3.39 11.78
C TYR A 418 1.22 -4.22 12.94
N GLY A 419 2.07 -4.73 13.82
CA GLY A 419 1.66 -5.52 14.97
C GLY A 419 0.78 -4.72 15.93
N LEU A 420 1.18 -3.50 16.27
CA LEU A 420 0.44 -2.61 17.15
C LEU A 420 -0.93 -2.24 16.57
N LEU A 421 -0.97 -1.78 15.32
CA LEU A 421 -2.21 -1.39 14.65
C LEU A 421 -3.17 -2.56 14.51
N THR A 422 -2.66 -3.77 14.20
CA THR A 422 -3.48 -4.98 14.13
C THR A 422 -4.02 -5.37 15.50
N ALA A 423 -3.22 -5.28 16.55
CA ALA A 423 -3.68 -5.52 17.92
C ALA A 423 -4.79 -4.55 18.33
N VAL A 424 -4.60 -3.25 18.08
CA VAL A 424 -5.62 -2.20 18.33
C VAL A 424 -6.90 -2.48 17.54
N MET A 425 -6.78 -2.85 16.27
CA MET A 425 -7.91 -3.20 15.41
C MET A 425 -8.71 -4.38 15.97
N ILE A 426 -8.06 -5.44 16.46
CA ILE A 426 -8.74 -6.60 17.06
C ILE A 426 -9.49 -6.20 18.32
N VAL A 427 -8.92 -5.34 19.17
CA VAL A 427 -9.61 -4.78 20.33
C VAL A 427 -10.86 -4.00 19.92
N MET A 428 -10.73 -3.11 18.92
CA MET A 428 -11.86 -2.35 18.37
C MET A 428 -12.93 -3.27 17.78
N ALA A 429 -12.55 -4.35 17.07
CA ALA A 429 -13.48 -5.30 16.48
C ALA A 429 -14.26 -6.08 17.55
N ALA A 430 -13.57 -6.57 18.59
CA ALA A 430 -14.23 -7.23 19.71
C ALA A 430 -15.15 -6.28 20.48
N ALA A 431 -14.70 -5.06 20.76
CA ALA A 431 -15.50 -4.03 21.44
C ALA A 431 -16.74 -3.65 20.60
N SER A 432 -16.59 -3.40 19.30
CA SER A 432 -17.69 -3.08 18.40
C SER A 432 -18.73 -4.22 18.34
N SER A 433 -18.27 -5.47 18.29
CA SER A 433 -19.13 -6.66 18.25
C SER A 433 -19.86 -6.92 19.58
N LEU A 434 -19.31 -6.47 20.71
CA LEU A 434 -19.96 -6.63 22.03
C LEU A 434 -20.76 -5.41 22.47
N MET A 435 -20.54 -4.23 21.89
CA MET A 435 -21.21 -2.98 22.28
C MET A 435 -22.22 -2.52 21.23
N VAL A 436 -21.76 -2.40 19.97
CA VAL A 436 -22.58 -1.83 18.89
C VAL A 436 -23.50 -2.87 18.30
N LEU A 437 -23.01 -4.07 18.00
CA LEU A 437 -23.81 -5.12 17.38
C LEU A 437 -25.05 -5.52 18.19
N PRO A 438 -24.98 -5.76 19.53
CA PRO A 438 -26.16 -6.06 20.33
C PRO A 438 -27.21 -4.95 20.31
N SER A 439 -26.75 -3.69 20.28
CA SER A 439 -27.61 -2.52 20.18
C SER A 439 -28.35 -2.45 18.84
N LEU A 440 -27.67 -2.78 17.75
CA LEU A 440 -28.26 -2.87 16.40
C LEU A 440 -29.24 -4.03 16.30
N LEU A 441 -28.89 -5.19 16.84
CA LEU A 441 -29.79 -6.36 16.87
C LEU A 441 -31.11 -6.06 17.61
N MET A 442 -31.05 -5.28 18.70
CA MET A 442 -32.27 -4.84 19.40
C MET A 442 -33.12 -3.85 18.58
N VAL A 443 -32.59 -3.17 17.61
CA VAL A 443 -33.35 -2.29 16.72
C VAL A 443 -34.08 -3.09 15.63
N VAL A 444 -33.42 -4.12 15.11
CA VAL A 444 -33.92 -4.89 13.95
C VAL A 444 -34.83 -6.04 14.34
N THR A 445 -34.80 -6.49 15.60
CA THR A 445 -35.63 -7.62 16.10
C THR A 445 -36.77 -7.14 17.00
N HIS A 446 -37.74 -8.00 17.17
CA HIS A 446 -38.88 -7.79 18.08
C HIS A 446 -38.96 -8.95 19.07
N ASP A 447 -39.60 -8.72 20.23
CA ASP A 447 -39.88 -9.78 21.18
C ASP A 447 -40.85 -10.79 20.54
N ARG A 448 -40.65 -12.07 20.82
CA ARG A 448 -41.46 -13.19 20.30
C ARG A 448 -42.05 -13.95 21.46
N GLU A 449 -43.17 -14.59 21.24
CA GLU A 449 -43.65 -15.60 22.19
C GLU A 449 -42.68 -16.78 22.22
N PRO A 450 -42.27 -17.27 23.41
CA PRO A 450 -41.38 -18.41 23.52
C PRO A 450 -42.00 -19.61 22.84
N THR A 451 -41.31 -20.25 21.92
CA THR A 451 -41.77 -21.48 21.29
C THR A 451 -41.69 -22.58 22.34
N SER A 452 -42.80 -22.93 22.93
CA SER A 452 -42.92 -24.04 23.91
C SER A 452 -42.78 -25.38 23.18
N THR A 453 -41.53 -25.77 22.90
CA THR A 453 -41.20 -27.15 22.55
C THR A 453 -40.35 -27.76 23.66
N VAL A 454 -40.89 -27.78 24.87
CA VAL A 454 -40.55 -28.80 25.84
C VAL A 454 -41.64 -29.84 25.69
N PRO A 455 -41.35 -31.10 25.31
CA PRO A 455 -42.32 -32.16 25.44
C PRO A 455 -42.66 -32.23 26.94
N GLN A 456 -43.92 -31.94 27.31
CA GLN A 456 -44.45 -32.32 28.62
C GLN A 456 -44.34 -33.84 28.70
N GLU A 457 -43.49 -34.32 29.58
CA GLU A 457 -43.47 -35.70 30.00
C GLU A 457 -44.94 -36.07 30.41
N PRO A 458 -45.56 -37.11 29.83
CA PRO A 458 -46.93 -37.47 30.22
C PRO A 458 -46.89 -37.77 31.69
N ALA A 459 -47.75 -37.06 32.46
CA ALA A 459 -48.00 -37.35 33.86
C ALA A 459 -48.28 -38.82 33.97
N ALA A 460 -47.44 -39.56 34.69
CA ALA A 460 -47.67 -40.94 35.05
C ALA A 460 -49.02 -41.01 35.82
N ALA A 461 -50.07 -41.54 35.15
CA ALA A 461 -51.32 -41.92 35.81
C ALA A 461 -51.02 -43.06 36.77
N GLY A 462 -51.24 -42.80 38.04
CA GLY A 462 -51.04 -43.66 39.19
C GLY A 462 -51.92 -44.83 39.28
#